data_dbbb3eca0f427e7e4aa9ef6124de80b0
#
_entry.id   dbbb3eca0f427e7e4aa9ef6124de80b0
#
_cell.length_a   1.000
_cell.length_b   1.000
_cell.length_c   1.000
_cell.angle_alpha   90.00
_cell.angle_beta   90.00
_cell.angle_gamma   90.00
#
_symmetry.space_group_name_H-M   'P 1'
#
loop_
_entity.id
_entity.type
_entity.pdbx_description
1 polymer ?
#
loop_
_entity_poly.entity_id
_entity_poly.type
_entity_poly.pdbx_seq_one_letter_code
_entity_poly.pdbx_strand_id
1 'polypeptide(L)'
;MTTWSTPDLDTIYHLLSASRRRYVLYDLVDSEPTNVDRLALRIAAAEQTKAIEQVTADEAERVTTSLRDIYLPRLADHEIIASDPRSDDLVTGRNFERLQATIEHARDAEPVDLARDHPTESVLFTDPVTESTSNDS
;
A
#
# COMPACT_ATOMS: atom_id res chain seq x y z
N MET A 1 27.42 -2.93 21.35
CA MET A 1 26.97 -2.57 20.03
C MET A 1 25.53 -2.97 19.83
N THR A 2 24.76 -2.09 19.39
CA THR A 2 23.35 -2.40 19.19
C THR A 2 23.15 -3.29 18.00
N THR A 3 22.21 -4.20 18.10
CA THR A 3 21.82 -5.01 16.98
C THR A 3 20.79 -4.33 16.12
N TRP A 4 20.28 -3.22 16.59
CA TRP A 4 19.28 -2.50 15.82
C TRP A 4 19.96 -1.54 14.91
N SER A 5 19.92 -1.78 13.65
CA SER A 5 20.43 -0.82 12.71
C SER A 5 19.33 0.05 12.26
N THR A 6 19.57 1.33 12.31
CA THR A 6 18.73 2.24 11.58
C THR A 6 19.10 2.07 10.11
N PRO A 7 18.16 1.92 9.22
CA PRO A 7 18.49 1.79 7.80
C PRO A 7 19.27 3.01 7.33
N ASP A 8 20.35 2.78 6.60
CA ASP A 8 21.08 3.87 5.99
C ASP A 8 20.36 4.32 4.71
N LEU A 9 20.85 5.37 4.10
CA LEU A 9 20.18 5.96 2.95
C LEU A 9 20.13 5.00 1.77
N ASP A 10 21.20 4.23 1.55
CA ASP A 10 21.21 3.24 0.48
C ASP A 10 20.12 2.19 0.69
N THR A 11 19.97 1.74 1.91
CA THR A 11 18.93 0.78 2.25
C THR A 11 17.54 1.38 2.05
N ILE A 12 17.36 2.63 2.47
CA ILE A 12 16.08 3.31 2.30
C ILE A 12 15.71 3.38 0.82
N TYR A 13 16.64 3.81 -0.03
CA TYR A 13 16.35 3.89 -1.45
C TYR A 13 16.16 2.52 -2.06
N HIS A 14 16.90 1.52 -1.59
CA HIS A 14 16.69 0.16 -2.07
C HIS A 14 15.29 -0.34 -1.72
N LEU A 15 14.84 -0.11 -0.50
CA LEU A 15 13.50 -0.52 -0.09
C LEU A 15 12.43 0.19 -0.92
N LEU A 16 12.66 1.43 -1.29
CA LEU A 16 11.70 2.19 -2.08
C LEU A 16 11.82 1.94 -3.58
N SER A 17 12.76 1.10 -4.01
CA SER A 17 12.98 0.88 -5.44
C SER A 17 11.94 -0.02 -6.08
N ALA A 18 11.18 -0.79 -5.30
CA ALA A 18 10.12 -1.64 -5.83
C ALA A 18 8.77 -0.97 -5.61
N SER A 19 7.98 -0.85 -6.67
CA SER A 19 6.71 -0.14 -6.59
C SER A 19 5.77 -0.76 -5.57
N ARG A 20 5.71 -2.09 -5.48
CA ARG A 20 4.79 -2.71 -4.52
C ARG A 20 5.19 -2.43 -3.08
N ARG A 21 6.49 -2.33 -2.78
CA ARG A 21 6.90 -1.91 -1.45
C ARG A 21 6.48 -0.47 -1.18
N ARG A 22 6.65 0.41 -2.17
CA ARG A 22 6.21 1.80 -2.01
C ARG A 22 4.71 1.88 -1.74
N TYR A 23 3.92 1.09 -2.49
CA TYR A 23 2.47 1.15 -2.36
C TYR A 23 2.01 0.68 -0.98
N VAL A 24 2.66 -0.34 -0.42
CA VAL A 24 2.39 -0.76 0.95
C VAL A 24 2.62 0.40 1.92
N LEU A 25 3.73 1.09 1.74
CA LEU A 25 4.10 2.17 2.64
C LEU A 25 3.18 3.38 2.47
N TYR A 26 2.78 3.68 1.24
CA TYR A 26 1.82 4.77 1.02
C TYR A 26 0.50 4.48 1.74
N ASP A 27 0.06 3.24 1.66
CA ASP A 27 -1.19 2.87 2.33
C ASP A 27 -1.08 3.00 3.84
N LEU A 28 0.06 2.62 4.39
CA LEU A 28 0.27 2.70 5.84
C LEU A 28 0.36 4.15 6.33
N VAL A 29 0.88 5.05 5.52
CA VAL A 29 0.90 6.47 5.88
C VAL A 29 -0.52 6.99 6.06
N ASP A 30 -1.42 6.55 5.19
CA ASP A 30 -2.78 7.06 5.20
C ASP A 30 -3.72 6.29 6.12
N SER A 31 -3.41 5.03 6.38
CA SER A 31 -4.41 4.14 6.99
C SER A 31 -3.72 3.00 7.71
N GLU A 32 -3.56 3.11 8.96
CA GLU A 32 -2.94 2.08 9.80
C GLU A 32 -3.95 1.61 10.84
N PRO A 33 -4.14 0.32 11.05
CA PRO A 33 -3.49 -0.80 10.38
C PRO A 33 -4.06 -1.06 9.00
N THR A 34 -3.37 -1.87 8.20
CA THR A 34 -3.91 -2.26 6.91
C THR A 34 -3.93 -3.79 6.83
N ASN A 35 -4.82 -4.29 6.00
CA ASN A 35 -5.02 -5.72 5.82
C ASN A 35 -4.40 -6.14 4.48
N VAL A 36 -3.66 -7.25 4.48
CA VAL A 36 -2.93 -7.66 3.28
C VAL A 36 -3.86 -7.93 2.11
N ASP A 37 -4.99 -8.58 2.36
CA ASP A 37 -5.92 -8.91 1.27
C ASP A 37 -6.51 -7.65 0.65
N ARG A 38 -6.87 -6.70 1.49
CA ARG A 38 -7.43 -5.44 1.01
C ARG A 38 -6.37 -4.62 0.28
N LEU A 39 -5.16 -4.63 0.81
CA LEU A 39 -4.04 -3.94 0.19
C LEU A 39 -3.75 -4.52 -1.18
N ALA A 40 -3.82 -5.85 -1.31
CA ALA A 40 -3.58 -6.51 -2.59
C ALA A 40 -4.60 -6.06 -3.64
N LEU A 41 -5.86 -5.89 -3.25
CA LEU A 41 -6.88 -5.37 -4.16
C LEU A 41 -6.55 -3.96 -4.63
N ARG A 42 -6.13 -3.11 -3.72
CA ARG A 42 -5.79 -1.73 -4.06
C ARG A 42 -4.58 -1.67 -4.99
N ILE A 43 -3.58 -2.49 -4.72
CA ILE A 43 -2.38 -2.52 -5.54
C ILE A 43 -2.71 -3.06 -6.93
N ALA A 44 -3.47 -4.15 -7.02
CA ALA A 44 -3.84 -4.70 -8.30
C ALA A 44 -4.64 -3.69 -9.13
N ALA A 45 -5.56 -2.98 -8.48
CA ALA A 45 -6.34 -1.96 -9.17
C ALA A 45 -5.45 -0.85 -9.69
N ALA A 46 -4.51 -0.39 -8.87
CA ALA A 46 -3.60 0.69 -9.26
C ALA A 46 -2.69 0.27 -10.40
N GLU A 47 -2.15 -0.94 -10.33
CA GLU A 47 -1.22 -1.42 -11.35
C GLU A 47 -1.89 -1.60 -12.70
N GLN A 48 -3.17 -1.95 -12.69
CA GLN A 48 -3.89 -2.21 -13.92
C GLN A 48 -4.79 -1.07 -14.33
N THR A 49 -4.76 -0.01 -13.58
CA THR A 49 -5.55 1.20 -13.85
C THR A 49 -7.03 0.86 -14.01
N LYS A 50 -7.55 0.15 -13.05
CA LYS A 50 -8.96 -0.20 -13.06
C LYS A 50 -9.57 -0.09 -11.67
N ALA A 51 -10.89 -0.13 -11.60
CA ALA A 51 -11.59 -0.02 -10.33
C ALA A 51 -11.37 -1.29 -9.50
N ILE A 52 -11.44 -1.16 -8.18
CA ILE A 52 -11.30 -2.30 -7.29
C ILE A 52 -12.31 -3.39 -7.62
N GLU A 53 -13.52 -2.99 -7.96
CA GLU A 53 -14.58 -3.94 -8.29
C GLU A 53 -14.29 -4.77 -9.52
N GLN A 54 -13.35 -4.32 -10.33
CA GLN A 54 -12.99 -5.02 -11.56
C GLN A 54 -11.79 -5.93 -11.38
N VAL A 55 -11.17 -5.92 -10.20
CA VAL A 55 -10.04 -6.81 -9.92
C VAL A 55 -10.58 -8.21 -9.70
N THR A 56 -10.04 -9.18 -10.42
CA THR A 56 -10.48 -10.56 -10.26
C THR A 56 -9.85 -11.18 -9.02
N ALA A 57 -10.46 -12.27 -8.55
CA ALA A 57 -9.91 -12.99 -7.40
C ALA A 57 -8.50 -13.49 -7.69
N ASP A 58 -8.26 -13.97 -8.91
CA ASP A 58 -6.94 -14.45 -9.29
C ASP A 58 -5.90 -13.34 -9.27
N GLU A 59 -6.26 -12.16 -9.77
CA GLU A 59 -5.37 -11.02 -9.77
C GLU A 59 -5.00 -10.62 -8.35
N ALA A 60 -6.00 -10.55 -7.49
CA ALA A 60 -5.77 -10.20 -6.10
C ALA A 60 -4.90 -11.24 -5.40
N GLU A 61 -5.15 -12.50 -5.67
CA GLU A 61 -4.40 -13.57 -5.04
C GLU A 61 -2.94 -13.56 -5.45
N ARG A 62 -2.65 -13.27 -6.70
CA ARG A 62 -1.27 -13.16 -7.16
C ARG A 62 -0.53 -12.05 -6.45
N VAL A 63 -1.19 -10.91 -6.26
CA VAL A 63 -0.57 -9.81 -5.53
C VAL A 63 -0.37 -10.19 -4.07
N THR A 64 -1.39 -10.80 -3.45
CA THR A 64 -1.27 -11.25 -2.06
C THR A 64 -0.07 -12.17 -1.88
N THR A 65 0.07 -13.15 -2.75
CA THR A 65 1.18 -14.09 -2.68
C THR A 65 2.52 -13.39 -2.82
N SER A 66 2.64 -12.49 -3.79
CA SER A 66 3.90 -11.79 -3.97
C SER A 66 4.22 -10.86 -2.80
N LEU A 67 3.19 -10.23 -2.23
CA LEU A 67 3.41 -9.41 -1.05
C LEU A 67 3.94 -10.24 0.10
N ARG A 68 3.29 -11.37 0.39
CA ARG A 68 3.68 -12.20 1.52
C ARG A 68 5.04 -12.87 1.32
N ASP A 69 5.36 -13.27 0.10
CA ASP A 69 6.56 -14.05 -0.14
C ASP A 69 7.78 -13.20 -0.47
N ILE A 70 7.59 -12.02 -1.03
CA ILE A 70 8.70 -11.25 -1.58
C ILE A 70 8.82 -9.87 -0.95
N TYR A 71 7.73 -9.11 -0.93
CA TYR A 71 7.83 -7.68 -0.63
C TYR A 71 7.72 -7.36 0.86
N LEU A 72 6.79 -7.97 1.56
CA LEU A 72 6.60 -7.70 2.97
C LEU A 72 7.77 -8.18 3.83
N PRO A 73 8.35 -9.38 3.57
CA PRO A 73 9.46 -9.82 4.41
C PRO A 73 10.64 -8.85 4.42
N ARG A 74 10.94 -8.25 3.28
CA ARG A 74 12.04 -7.30 3.21
C ARG A 74 11.78 -6.07 4.08
N LEU A 75 10.56 -5.58 4.04
CA LEU A 75 10.20 -4.44 4.89
C LEU A 75 10.19 -4.83 6.36
N ALA A 76 9.73 -6.02 6.68
CA ALA A 76 9.69 -6.49 8.06
C ALA A 76 11.09 -6.73 8.60
N ASP A 77 12.00 -7.23 7.78
CA ASP A 77 13.38 -7.48 8.20
C ASP A 77 14.08 -6.20 8.66
N HIS A 78 13.73 -5.09 8.05
CA HIS A 78 14.29 -3.80 8.44
C HIS A 78 13.42 -3.07 9.46
N GLU A 79 12.37 -3.74 9.93
CA GLU A 79 11.46 -3.20 10.94
C GLU A 79 10.77 -1.93 10.50
N ILE A 80 10.50 -1.84 9.19
CA ILE A 80 9.71 -0.75 8.65
C ILE A 80 8.22 -1.02 8.89
N ILE A 81 7.85 -2.30 8.83
CA ILE A 81 6.49 -2.74 9.12
C ILE A 81 6.56 -3.87 10.13
N ALA A 82 5.42 -4.15 10.74
CA ALA A 82 5.26 -5.29 11.63
C ALA A 82 3.86 -5.87 11.45
N SER A 83 3.68 -7.11 11.85
CA SER A 83 2.36 -7.73 11.86
C SER A 83 1.81 -7.71 13.26
N ASP A 84 0.52 -7.39 13.38
CA ASP A 84 -0.16 -7.50 14.65
C ASP A 84 -0.41 -8.99 14.91
N PRO A 85 0.14 -9.56 16.00
CA PRO A 85 -0.01 -11.00 16.22
C PRO A 85 -1.46 -11.43 16.44
N ARG A 86 -2.34 -10.53 16.79
CA ARG A 86 -3.74 -10.89 17.05
C ARG A 86 -4.57 -10.95 15.78
N SER A 87 -4.38 -9.99 14.90
CA SER A 87 -5.24 -9.83 13.73
C SER A 87 -4.53 -10.13 12.42
N ASP A 88 -3.22 -10.26 12.45
CA ASP A 88 -2.39 -10.41 11.25
C ASP A 88 -2.46 -9.19 10.34
N ASP A 89 -2.91 -8.07 10.88
CA ASP A 89 -2.88 -6.82 10.15
C ASP A 89 -1.47 -6.25 10.14
N LEU A 90 -1.20 -5.43 9.15
CA LEU A 90 0.08 -4.75 9.06
C LEU A 90 0.02 -3.41 9.79
N VAL A 91 1.06 -3.13 10.53
CA VAL A 91 1.21 -1.85 11.24
C VAL A 91 2.60 -1.32 10.95
N THR A 92 2.84 -0.07 11.30
CA THR A 92 4.16 0.52 11.15
C THR A 92 5.11 -0.12 12.15
N GLY A 93 6.34 -0.37 11.71
CA GLY A 93 7.39 -0.90 12.56
C GLY A 93 8.17 0.21 13.23
N ARG A 94 9.16 -0.17 14.04
CA ARG A 94 9.92 0.79 14.84
C ARG A 94 10.73 1.77 13.99
N ASN A 95 11.08 1.38 12.76
CA ASN A 95 11.89 2.23 11.90
C ASN A 95 11.06 2.97 10.85
N PHE A 96 9.73 2.83 10.89
CA PHE A 96 8.88 3.47 9.88
C PHE A 96 9.06 4.99 9.87
N GLU A 97 9.12 5.56 11.04
CA GLU A 97 9.21 7.00 11.20
C GLU A 97 10.42 7.59 10.48
N ARG A 98 11.50 6.82 10.44
CA ARG A 98 12.71 7.29 9.77
C ARG A 98 12.56 7.39 8.26
N LEU A 99 11.60 6.66 7.71
CA LEU A 99 11.35 6.68 6.28
C LEU A 99 10.19 7.58 5.92
N GLN A 100 9.44 8.05 6.90
CA GLN A 100 8.15 8.68 6.59
C GLN A 100 8.28 9.88 5.67
N ALA A 101 9.25 10.76 5.94
CA ALA A 101 9.43 11.93 5.09
C ALA A 101 9.79 11.54 3.66
N THR A 102 10.65 10.54 3.52
CA THR A 102 11.05 10.04 2.21
C THR A 102 9.88 9.37 1.49
N ILE A 103 9.08 8.62 2.23
CA ILE A 103 7.88 7.98 1.68
C ILE A 103 6.91 9.05 1.16
N GLU A 104 6.69 10.09 1.93
CA GLU A 104 5.77 11.14 1.53
C GLU A 104 6.28 11.91 0.33
N HIS A 105 7.59 12.15 0.29
CA HIS A 105 8.19 12.79 -0.85
C HIS A 105 8.04 11.92 -2.11
N ALA A 106 8.27 10.62 -1.98
CA ALA A 106 8.11 9.70 -3.10
C ALA A 106 6.67 9.67 -3.59
N ARG A 107 5.71 9.67 -2.65
CA ARG A 107 4.30 9.66 -3.01
C ARG A 107 3.92 10.91 -3.78
N ASP A 108 4.44 12.05 -3.39
CA ASP A 108 4.17 13.29 -4.11
C ASP A 108 4.73 13.25 -5.53
N ALA A 109 5.86 12.57 -5.72
CA ALA A 109 6.49 12.45 -7.02
C ALA A 109 5.87 11.36 -7.90
N GLU A 110 5.17 10.42 -7.28
CA GLU A 110 4.60 9.28 -7.99
C GLU A 110 3.07 9.33 -7.86
N PRO A 111 2.38 9.87 -8.85
CA PRO A 111 0.94 10.05 -8.73
C PRO A 111 0.19 8.74 -8.89
N VAL A 112 0.16 7.95 -7.85
CA VAL A 112 -0.58 6.70 -7.83
C VAL A 112 -1.75 6.86 -6.86
N ASP A 113 -2.91 6.39 -7.28
CA ASP A 113 -4.10 6.44 -6.45
C ASP A 113 -4.41 5.03 -5.98
N LEU A 114 -4.16 4.77 -4.70
CA LEU A 114 -4.55 3.51 -4.11
C LEU A 114 -5.99 3.66 -3.65
N ALA A 115 -6.89 3.23 -4.50
CA ALA A 115 -8.32 3.41 -4.26
C ALA A 115 -8.71 2.83 -2.92
N ARG A 116 -9.59 3.51 -2.24
CA ARG A 116 -10.09 3.05 -0.97
C ARG A 116 -11.38 2.30 -1.17
N ASP A 117 -11.58 1.29 -0.39
CA ASP A 117 -12.80 0.53 -0.48
C ASP A 117 -13.82 1.15 0.45
N HIS A 118 -14.05 2.43 0.29
CA HIS A 118 -14.98 3.09 1.15
C HIS A 118 -15.99 3.84 0.34
N PRO A 119 -17.18 3.42 0.49
CA PRO A 119 -18.23 3.75 -0.46
C PRO A 119 -18.47 5.24 -0.61
N THR A 120 -18.33 5.98 0.49
CA THR A 120 -18.64 7.39 0.38
C THR A 120 -17.67 8.13 -0.48
N GLU A 121 -16.46 7.65 -0.59
CA GLU A 121 -15.50 8.31 -1.44
C GLU A 121 -15.67 7.95 -2.88
N SER A 122 -16.09 6.76 -3.12
CA SER A 122 -16.23 6.34 -4.48
C SER A 122 -17.50 6.86 -5.09
N VAL A 123 -18.46 7.09 -4.31
CA VAL A 123 -19.71 7.54 -4.82
C VAL A 123 -19.70 8.95 -5.25
N LEU A 124 -19.13 9.53 -4.78
CA LEU A 124 -19.30 10.80 -5.09
C LEU A 124 -18.69 11.33 -6.23
N PHE A 125 -19.02 10.41 -5.88
CA PHE A 125 -18.64 10.74 -6.52
C PHE A 125 -18.92 10.50 -7.36
N THR A 126 -19.34 10.11 -7.22
CA THR A 126 -19.73 10.20 -7.90
C THR A 126 -20.10 10.13 -8.49
N ASP A 127 -20.26 9.96 -8.52
CA ASP A 127 -20.73 10.33 -9.03
C ASP A 127 -20.99 10.19 -9.68
N PRO A 128 -21.26 10.10 -9.82
CA PRO A 128 -21.44 10.28 -10.45
C PRO A 128 -21.48 10.10 -11.12
N VAL A 129 -21.47 9.91 -11.10
CA VAL A 129 -21.45 10.30 -11.61
C VAL A 129 -21.46 9.98 -12.19
N THR A 130 -21.59 9.63 -12.19
CA THR A 130 -21.60 9.92 -12.60
C THR A 130 -21.69 9.70 -13.04
N GLU A 131 -21.77 9.25 -13.10
CA GLU A 131 -21.86 9.61 -13.40
C GLU A 131 -22.04 9.57 -13.87
N SER A 132 -22.27 8.96 -14.04
CA SER A 132 -22.42 9.39 -14.38
C SER A 132 -22.57 9.26 -14.86
N THR A 133 -22.70 8.78 -14.93
CA THR A 133 -22.85 9.18 -15.26
C THR A 133 -23.00 9.18 -15.61
N SER A 134 -23.19 8.69 -15.69
CA SER A 134 -23.33 9.16 -15.87
C SER A 134 -23.45 9.21 -16.04
N ASN A 135 -23.64 8.67 -16.09
CA ASN A 135 -23.70 9.17 -16.11
C ASN A 135 -23.93 9.39 -16.25
N ASP A 136 -24.04 8.82 -16.40
CA ASP A 136 -24.19 9.41 -16.48
C ASP A 136 -24.33 9.60 -16.68
N SER A 137 -24.58 9.01 -16.87
CA SER A 137 -24.59 9.59 -17.05
C SER A 137 -24.29 9.86 -17.16
#